data_fb52a1f7b2bce953da313161477156ab
#
_entry.id   fb52a1f7b2bce953da313161477156ab
#
_cell.length_a   1.000
_cell.length_b   1.000
_cell.length_c   1.000
_cell.angle_alpha   90.00
_cell.angle_beta   90.00
_cell.angle_gamma   90.00
#
_symmetry.space_group_name_H-M   'P 1'
#
loop_
_entity.id
_entity.type
_entity.pdbx_description
1 polymer ?
#
loop_
_entity_poly.entity_id
_entity_poly.type
_entity_poly.pdbx_seq_one_letter_code
_entity_poly.pdbx_strand_id
1 'polypeptide(L)'
;NMVPVTLDGAYTDVVQIDVQSILNDPFPPEFRQQAHSTLQAGISIAHVKVTAGTLAAAVRGVKGRPDAGTQYILSNNHVLSNSVSVIASDRAKEGDTITQPGPADIERVLHRGVEPNDLAARLARFIPFDPSRPNKVDAAIATPTRLALDGATIGFEEINYLEGVADPEVGQVVRKSG
;
A
#
# COMPACT_ATOMS: atom_id res chain seq x y z
N ASN A 1 24.55 16.04 -2.63
CA ASN A 1 24.17 16.12 -1.23
C ASN A 1 24.49 14.77 -0.60
N MET A 2 25.46 14.74 0.32
CA MET A 2 25.76 13.52 1.09
C MET A 2 24.70 13.36 2.16
N VAL A 3 24.14 12.16 2.26
CA VAL A 3 23.28 11.78 3.38
C VAL A 3 24.18 11.60 4.61
N PRO A 4 23.85 12.15 5.78
CA PRO A 4 24.68 11.97 6.97
C PRO A 4 24.75 10.49 7.35
N VAL A 5 25.89 10.05 7.86
CA VAL A 5 26.14 8.67 8.31
C VAL A 5 25.22 8.28 9.48
N THR A 6 24.73 9.27 10.21
CA THR A 6 23.77 9.08 11.30
C THR A 6 22.71 10.17 11.24
N LEU A 7 21.44 9.80 11.45
CA LEU A 7 20.32 10.69 11.66
C LEU A 7 19.74 10.36 13.05
N ASP A 8 19.76 11.35 13.94
CA ASP A 8 19.29 11.20 15.34
C ASP A 8 19.93 10.01 16.09
N GLY A 9 21.21 9.73 15.81
CA GLY A 9 21.95 8.64 16.45
C GLY A 9 21.72 7.25 15.85
N ALA A 10 20.84 7.11 14.88
CA ALA A 10 20.72 5.87 14.09
C ALA A 10 21.66 5.92 12.89
N TYR A 11 22.35 4.82 12.62
CA TYR A 11 23.15 4.69 11.39
C TYR A 11 22.21 4.68 10.18
N THR A 12 22.54 5.52 9.19
CA THR A 12 21.88 5.50 7.89
C THR A 12 22.76 4.73 6.93
N ASP A 13 22.25 3.63 6.41
CA ASP A 13 22.92 2.87 5.34
C ASP A 13 22.33 3.33 4.00
N VAL A 14 23.05 4.23 3.32
CA VAL A 14 22.68 4.65 1.96
C VAL A 14 23.56 3.89 0.99
N VAL A 15 23.03 2.79 0.51
CA VAL A 15 23.62 2.07 -0.62
C VAL A 15 23.20 2.78 -1.91
N GLN A 16 24.17 3.27 -2.68
CA GLN A 16 23.90 3.71 -4.04
C GLN A 16 23.50 2.49 -4.86
N ILE A 17 22.24 2.36 -5.16
CA ILE A 17 21.76 1.36 -6.10
C ILE A 17 21.92 1.97 -7.48
N ASP A 18 22.76 1.37 -8.32
CA ASP A 18 22.71 1.62 -9.74
C ASP A 18 21.30 1.28 -10.20
N VAL A 19 20.61 2.25 -10.82
CA VAL A 19 19.33 2.04 -11.47
C VAL A 19 19.58 1.10 -12.65
N GLN A 20 19.73 -0.17 -12.36
CA GLN A 20 19.65 -1.19 -13.40
C GLN A 20 18.21 -1.19 -13.88
N SER A 21 18.06 -0.51 -14.98
CA SER A 21 16.96 -0.50 -15.91
C SER A 21 15.80 -1.43 -15.56
N ILE A 22 14.70 -0.83 -15.14
CA ILE A 22 13.35 -1.38 -15.21
C ILE A 22 12.96 -1.52 -16.69
N LEU A 23 13.88 -2.00 -17.54
CA LEU A 23 13.70 -1.99 -18.99
C LEU A 23 12.80 -3.10 -19.52
N ASN A 24 12.34 -4.03 -18.66
CA ASN A 24 11.44 -5.11 -19.05
C ASN A 24 10.42 -5.46 -17.94
N ASP A 25 9.89 -4.47 -17.21
CA ASP A 25 8.77 -4.74 -16.31
C ASP A 25 7.52 -5.01 -17.17
N PRO A 26 6.99 -6.25 -17.22
CA PRO A 26 5.75 -6.56 -17.95
C PRO A 26 4.53 -5.84 -17.32
N PHE A 27 4.70 -5.26 -16.14
CA PHE A 27 3.68 -4.48 -15.45
C PHE A 27 4.17 -3.04 -15.23
N PRO A 28 4.20 -2.22 -16.29
CA PRO A 28 4.66 -0.83 -16.21
C PRO A 28 3.80 0.00 -15.25
N PRO A 29 4.26 1.18 -14.84
CA PRO A 29 3.50 2.06 -13.93
C PRO A 29 2.05 2.28 -14.38
N GLU A 30 1.82 2.42 -15.69
CA GLU A 30 0.48 2.62 -16.26
C GLU A 30 -0.45 1.44 -15.98
N PHE A 31 0.06 0.21 -15.96
CA PHE A 31 -0.73 -0.97 -15.60
C PHE A 31 -1.12 -0.92 -14.12
N ARG A 32 -0.18 -0.58 -13.24
CA ARG A 32 -0.43 -0.54 -11.79
C ARG A 32 -1.38 0.58 -11.38
N GLN A 33 -1.40 1.67 -12.14
CA GLN A 33 -2.16 2.88 -11.87
C GLN A 33 -3.53 2.93 -12.53
N GLN A 34 -3.92 1.91 -13.28
CA GLN A 34 -5.25 1.85 -13.91
C GLN A 34 -6.30 1.26 -12.94
N ALA A 35 -7.58 1.37 -13.33
CA ALA A 35 -8.66 0.69 -12.64
C ALA A 35 -8.61 -0.83 -12.91
N HIS A 36 -8.71 -1.62 -11.85
CA HIS A 36 -8.69 -3.08 -11.90
C HIS A 36 -10.04 -3.66 -11.47
N SER A 37 -10.43 -4.77 -12.06
CA SER A 37 -11.63 -5.52 -11.67
C SER A 37 -11.41 -6.37 -10.42
N THR A 38 -10.15 -6.55 -10.01
CA THR A 38 -9.74 -7.37 -8.87
C THR A 38 -8.69 -6.64 -8.06
N LEU A 39 -8.80 -6.68 -6.75
CA LEU A 39 -7.80 -6.14 -5.83
C LEU A 39 -6.67 -7.16 -5.65
N GLN A 40 -5.46 -6.77 -6.00
CA GLN A 40 -4.26 -7.58 -5.86
C GLN A 40 -3.07 -6.70 -5.45
N ALA A 41 -2.07 -7.28 -4.80
CA ALA A 41 -0.93 -6.51 -4.36
C ALA A 41 -0.15 -5.91 -5.54
N GLY A 42 0.38 -4.71 -5.35
CA GLY A 42 1.15 -3.97 -6.37
C GLY A 42 0.35 -2.95 -7.17
N ILE A 43 -0.98 -2.89 -7.05
CA ILE A 43 -1.80 -1.86 -7.73
C ILE A 43 -1.94 -0.59 -6.89
N SER A 44 -2.23 0.51 -7.56
CA SER A 44 -2.53 1.80 -6.93
C SER A 44 -3.81 1.74 -6.12
N ILE A 45 -3.78 2.24 -4.90
CA ILE A 45 -4.90 2.34 -3.98
C ILE A 45 -4.65 3.48 -2.99
N ALA A 46 -5.69 4.12 -2.48
CA ALA A 46 -5.54 5.05 -1.37
C ALA A 46 -6.87 5.40 -0.72
N HIS A 47 -6.79 5.97 0.49
CA HIS A 47 -7.88 6.72 1.09
C HIS A 47 -8.29 7.88 0.18
N VAL A 48 -9.57 8.19 0.12
CA VAL A 48 -10.13 9.25 -0.76
C VAL A 48 -9.49 10.63 -0.58
N LYS A 49 -8.84 10.89 0.55
CA LYS A 49 -8.13 12.14 0.86
C LYS A 49 -6.60 12.04 0.77
N VAL A 50 -6.08 10.94 0.27
CA VAL A 50 -4.63 10.69 0.08
C VAL A 50 -4.35 10.67 -1.42
N THR A 51 -3.15 11.03 -1.82
CA THR A 51 -2.80 11.10 -3.25
C THR A 51 -2.83 9.73 -3.92
N ALA A 52 -1.92 8.86 -3.57
CA ALA A 52 -1.85 7.48 -4.02
C ALA A 52 -0.89 6.67 -3.16
N GLY A 53 -0.99 5.37 -3.22
CA GLY A 53 -0.08 4.41 -2.62
C GLY A 53 -0.29 3.04 -3.23
N THR A 54 0.28 2.01 -2.64
CA THR A 54 0.28 0.66 -3.19
C THR A 54 -0.46 -0.30 -2.25
N LEU A 55 -1.32 -1.15 -2.78
CA LEU A 55 -1.86 -2.31 -2.08
C LEU A 55 -0.71 -3.30 -1.80
N ALA A 56 -0.40 -3.53 -0.53
CA ALA A 56 0.73 -4.37 -0.15
C ALA A 56 0.43 -5.86 -0.19
N ALA A 57 -0.73 -6.28 0.35
CA ALA A 57 -1.10 -7.69 0.42
C ALA A 57 -2.60 -7.89 0.70
N ALA A 58 -3.10 -9.06 0.33
CA ALA A 58 -4.31 -9.63 0.89
C ALA A 58 -3.98 -10.33 2.22
N VAL A 59 -4.75 -10.06 3.26
CA VAL A 59 -4.56 -10.66 4.58
C VAL A 59 -5.88 -11.20 5.14
N ARG A 60 -5.78 -12.07 6.15
CA ARG A 60 -6.96 -12.69 6.76
C ARG A 60 -6.89 -12.61 8.27
N GLY A 61 -8.02 -12.39 8.90
CA GLY A 61 -8.17 -12.42 10.35
C GLY A 61 -7.76 -13.79 10.90
N VAL A 62 -6.93 -13.79 11.97
CA VAL A 62 -6.37 -15.03 12.53
C VAL A 62 -7.40 -15.78 13.38
N LYS A 63 -7.26 -17.11 13.44
CA LYS A 63 -8.11 -17.97 14.27
C LYS A 63 -8.10 -17.51 15.75
N GLY A 64 -9.25 -17.50 16.38
CA GLY A 64 -9.40 -17.09 17.78
C GLY A 64 -9.64 -15.59 18.00
N ARG A 65 -9.75 -14.80 16.92
CA ARG A 65 -10.17 -13.40 16.96
C ARG A 65 -11.60 -13.25 16.44
N PRO A 66 -12.33 -12.18 16.80
CA PRO A 66 -13.71 -11.96 16.35
C PRO A 66 -13.86 -11.89 14.83
N ASP A 67 -12.82 -11.48 14.13
CA ASP A 67 -12.76 -11.34 12.69
C ASP A 67 -12.06 -12.51 11.98
N ALA A 68 -11.95 -13.67 12.65
CA ALA A 68 -11.30 -14.86 12.10
C ALA A 68 -11.88 -15.23 10.72
N GLY A 69 -11.02 -15.40 9.73
CA GLY A 69 -11.38 -15.73 8.36
C GLY A 69 -11.81 -14.55 7.49
N THR A 70 -12.09 -13.38 8.07
CA THR A 70 -12.41 -12.16 7.31
C THR A 70 -11.21 -11.73 6.48
N GLN A 71 -11.44 -11.43 5.21
CA GLN A 71 -10.40 -10.97 4.29
C GLN A 71 -10.30 -9.44 4.31
N TYR A 72 -9.07 -8.95 4.25
CA TYR A 72 -8.75 -7.54 4.21
C TYR A 72 -7.66 -7.27 3.18
N ILE A 73 -7.60 -6.05 2.69
CA ILE A 73 -6.41 -5.49 2.06
C ILE A 73 -5.53 -4.85 3.13
N LEU A 74 -4.22 -4.98 2.97
CA LEU A 74 -3.20 -4.37 3.82
C LEU A 74 -2.41 -3.34 3.02
N SER A 75 -2.15 -2.20 3.62
CA SER A 75 -1.18 -1.21 3.14
C SER A 75 -0.67 -0.35 4.31
N ASN A 76 0.12 0.65 4.00
CA ASN A 76 0.58 1.60 4.98
C ASN A 76 -0.59 2.41 5.57
N ASN A 77 -0.44 2.82 6.83
CA ASN A 77 -1.39 3.70 7.49
C ASN A 77 -1.53 5.04 6.74
N HIS A 78 -0.41 5.66 6.35
CA HIS A 78 -0.47 6.93 5.60
C HIS A 78 -1.10 6.80 4.19
N VAL A 79 -1.27 5.59 3.66
CA VAL A 79 -1.97 5.31 2.40
C VAL A 79 -3.47 5.12 2.62
N LEU A 80 -3.86 4.26 3.58
CA LEU A 80 -5.26 3.89 3.77
C LEU A 80 -6.01 4.76 4.79
N SER A 81 -5.33 5.57 5.61
CA SER A 81 -6.02 6.24 6.71
C SER A 81 -5.88 7.74 6.77
N ASN A 82 -5.14 8.41 5.91
CA ASN A 82 -4.94 9.88 6.05
C ASN A 82 -4.66 10.35 7.50
N SER A 83 -4.06 9.49 8.33
CA SER A 83 -3.85 9.77 9.76
C SER A 83 -2.76 10.80 10.03
N VAL A 84 -2.00 11.17 9.00
CA VAL A 84 -0.95 12.20 9.05
C VAL A 84 -1.50 13.63 8.94
N SER A 85 -2.79 13.81 8.69
CA SER A 85 -3.38 15.16 8.62
C SER A 85 -3.20 15.90 9.95
N VAL A 86 -2.68 17.12 9.87
CA VAL A 86 -2.56 18.02 11.02
C VAL A 86 -3.92 18.53 11.50
N ILE A 87 -4.93 18.49 10.63
CA ILE A 87 -6.30 18.90 10.93
C ILE A 87 -7.03 17.69 11.53
N ALA A 88 -7.34 17.74 12.82
CA ALA A 88 -7.95 16.62 13.53
C ALA A 88 -9.30 16.18 12.93
N SER A 89 -10.13 17.10 12.45
CA SER A 89 -11.42 16.81 11.80
C SER A 89 -11.28 16.14 10.43
N ASP A 90 -10.08 16.20 9.83
CA ASP A 90 -9.79 15.63 8.51
C ASP A 90 -9.12 14.25 8.59
N ARG A 91 -8.78 13.81 9.80
CA ARG A 91 -8.20 12.47 10.01
C ARG A 91 -9.18 11.37 9.68
N ALA A 92 -8.64 10.27 9.19
CA ALA A 92 -9.42 9.10 8.83
C ALA A 92 -10.20 8.51 10.01
N LYS A 93 -11.31 7.88 9.67
CA LYS A 93 -12.16 7.11 10.58
C LYS A 93 -12.42 5.72 9.98
N GLU A 94 -12.66 4.74 10.83
CA GLU A 94 -13.15 3.44 10.37
C GLU A 94 -14.44 3.63 9.54
N GLY A 95 -14.51 2.91 8.43
CA GLY A 95 -15.58 3.05 7.43
C GLY A 95 -15.30 4.05 6.31
N ASP A 96 -14.22 4.83 6.38
CA ASP A 96 -13.85 5.77 5.31
C ASP A 96 -13.57 5.05 3.99
N THR A 97 -13.80 5.78 2.91
CA THR A 97 -13.70 5.24 1.56
C THR A 97 -12.25 5.09 1.10
N ILE A 98 -11.96 3.93 0.53
CA ILE A 98 -10.73 3.62 -0.18
C ILE A 98 -11.06 3.50 -1.66
N THR A 99 -10.31 4.20 -2.51
CA THR A 99 -10.46 4.19 -3.98
C THR A 99 -9.38 3.34 -4.64
N GLN A 100 -9.67 2.82 -5.82
CA GLN A 100 -8.74 2.11 -6.68
C GLN A 100 -8.96 2.55 -8.14
N PRO A 101 -7.97 3.18 -8.78
CA PRO A 101 -6.67 3.57 -8.22
C PRO A 101 -6.78 4.66 -7.16
N GLY A 102 -5.65 5.05 -6.57
CA GLY A 102 -5.58 6.19 -5.65
C GLY A 102 -5.95 7.51 -6.36
N PRO A 103 -6.45 8.53 -5.63
CA PRO A 103 -6.98 9.77 -6.23
C PRO A 103 -6.06 10.46 -7.24
N ALA A 104 -4.74 10.47 -7.02
CA ALA A 104 -3.80 11.07 -7.97
C ALA A 104 -3.72 10.34 -9.32
N ASP A 105 -4.11 9.07 -9.36
CA ASP A 105 -4.10 8.26 -10.58
C ASP A 105 -5.48 8.24 -11.27
N ILE A 106 -6.54 8.70 -10.59
CA ILE A 106 -7.91 8.74 -11.13
C ILE A 106 -7.99 9.59 -12.41
N GLU A 107 -7.38 10.77 -12.42
CA GLU A 107 -7.37 11.62 -13.61
C GLU A 107 -6.81 10.91 -14.83
N ARG A 108 -5.76 10.10 -14.64
CA ARG A 108 -5.13 9.32 -15.71
C ARG A 108 -6.06 8.28 -16.30
N VAL A 109 -6.86 7.59 -15.48
CA VAL A 109 -7.82 6.58 -15.97
C VAL A 109 -9.03 7.24 -16.62
N LEU A 110 -9.54 8.35 -16.09
CA LEU A 110 -10.62 9.12 -16.69
C LEU A 110 -10.25 9.65 -18.07
N HIS A 111 -9.04 10.16 -18.27
CA HIS A 111 -8.55 10.57 -19.59
C HIS A 111 -8.51 9.43 -20.61
N ARG A 112 -8.48 8.19 -20.17
CA ARG A 112 -8.53 6.98 -21.02
C ARG A 112 -9.95 6.41 -21.15
N GLY A 113 -10.97 7.09 -20.60
CA GLY A 113 -12.36 6.62 -20.62
C GLY A 113 -12.63 5.42 -19.71
N VAL A 114 -11.81 5.20 -18.71
CA VAL A 114 -11.98 4.12 -17.71
C VAL A 114 -12.51 4.70 -16.43
N GLU A 115 -13.59 4.13 -15.90
CA GLU A 115 -14.17 4.54 -14.63
C GLU A 115 -13.35 3.99 -13.45
N PRO A 116 -12.99 4.83 -12.48
CA PRO A 116 -12.30 4.38 -11.28
C PRO A 116 -13.25 3.62 -10.34
N ASN A 117 -12.67 2.84 -9.45
CA ASN A 117 -13.42 2.16 -8.40
C ASN A 117 -13.53 3.09 -7.17
N ASP A 118 -14.49 3.99 -7.17
CA ASP A 118 -14.70 5.00 -6.11
C ASP A 118 -14.92 4.42 -4.72
N LEU A 119 -15.32 3.15 -4.65
CA LEU A 119 -15.52 2.42 -3.41
C LEU A 119 -14.93 1.00 -3.55
N ALA A 120 -13.61 0.92 -3.59
CA ALA A 120 -12.91 -0.36 -3.66
C ALA A 120 -12.94 -1.10 -2.31
N ALA A 121 -12.78 -0.35 -1.21
CA ALA A 121 -12.80 -0.89 0.15
C ALA A 121 -13.27 0.15 1.17
N ARG A 122 -13.53 -0.31 2.40
CA ARG A 122 -13.77 0.50 3.57
C ARG A 122 -12.64 0.34 4.59
N LEU A 123 -12.10 1.46 5.09
CA LEU A 123 -11.11 1.43 6.15
C LEU A 123 -11.65 0.65 7.36
N ALA A 124 -10.97 -0.42 7.74
CA ALA A 124 -11.41 -1.27 8.84
C ALA A 124 -10.66 -0.97 10.14
N ARG A 125 -9.35 -0.91 10.08
CA ARG A 125 -8.49 -0.58 11.24
C ARG A 125 -7.19 0.05 10.77
N PHE A 126 -6.63 0.90 11.60
CA PHE A 126 -5.31 1.50 11.39
C PHE A 126 -4.62 1.76 12.73
N ILE A 127 -3.32 1.98 12.68
CA ILE A 127 -2.53 2.37 13.85
C ILE A 127 -2.25 3.87 13.72
N PRO A 128 -2.92 4.74 14.51
CA PRO A 128 -2.71 6.18 14.43
C PRO A 128 -1.27 6.55 14.71
N PHE A 129 -0.73 7.50 13.95
CA PHE A 129 0.56 8.08 14.26
C PHE A 129 0.49 8.95 15.53
N ASP A 130 1.46 8.77 16.40
CA ASP A 130 1.68 9.58 17.59
C ASP A 130 2.85 10.53 17.32
N PRO A 131 2.61 11.85 17.19
CA PRO A 131 3.67 12.81 16.94
C PRO A 131 4.63 13.01 18.11
N SER A 132 4.28 12.53 19.31
CA SER A 132 5.08 12.70 20.53
C SER A 132 6.17 11.63 20.73
N ARG A 133 6.17 10.57 19.92
CA ARG A 133 7.10 9.43 20.04
C ARG A 133 7.36 8.76 18.70
N PRO A 134 8.45 7.97 18.55
CA PRO A 134 8.70 7.18 17.36
C PRO A 134 7.56 6.18 17.10
N ASN A 135 7.04 6.21 15.89
CA ASN A 135 6.02 5.26 15.42
C ASN A 135 6.73 3.99 14.89
N LYS A 136 6.46 2.86 15.51
CA LYS A 136 7.10 1.58 15.14
C LYS A 136 6.39 0.85 14.01
N VAL A 137 5.17 1.24 13.69
CA VAL A 137 4.32 0.56 12.71
C VAL A 137 3.59 1.59 11.87
N ASP A 138 3.64 1.41 10.56
CA ASP A 138 2.88 2.15 9.57
C ASP A 138 2.02 1.16 8.79
N ALA A 139 0.87 0.80 9.35
CA ALA A 139 -0.02 -0.21 8.77
C ALA A 139 -1.48 0.10 9.02
N ALA A 140 -2.30 -0.21 8.01
CA ALA A 140 -3.75 -0.18 8.06
C ALA A 140 -4.34 -1.31 7.22
N ILE A 141 -5.56 -1.73 7.58
CA ILE A 141 -6.34 -2.71 6.82
C ILE A 141 -7.70 -2.13 6.43
N ALA A 142 -8.19 -2.55 5.28
CA ALA A 142 -9.52 -2.18 4.82
C ALA A 142 -10.28 -3.41 4.29
N THR A 143 -11.60 -3.39 4.44
CA THR A 143 -12.48 -4.47 3.97
C THR A 143 -12.86 -4.20 2.52
N PRO A 144 -12.57 -5.12 1.57
CA PRO A 144 -13.04 -5.01 0.20
C PRO A 144 -14.57 -4.90 0.14
N THR A 145 -15.09 -4.14 -0.84
CA THR A 145 -16.53 -3.95 -1.00
C THR A 145 -17.09 -4.73 -2.18
N ARG A 146 -16.82 -4.27 -3.39
CA ARG A 146 -17.41 -4.81 -4.62
C ARG A 146 -16.41 -5.63 -5.44
N LEU A 147 -15.12 -5.35 -5.28
CA LEU A 147 -14.07 -6.01 -6.04
C LEU A 147 -13.69 -7.33 -5.37
N ALA A 148 -13.42 -8.33 -6.18
CA ALA A 148 -12.80 -9.55 -5.69
C ALA A 148 -11.41 -9.24 -5.13
N LEU A 149 -11.01 -9.96 -4.09
CA LEU A 149 -9.67 -9.88 -3.54
C LEU A 149 -8.89 -11.11 -3.97
N ASP A 150 -7.80 -10.88 -4.70
CA ASP A 150 -6.84 -11.92 -5.07
C ASP A 150 -5.63 -11.84 -4.14
N GLY A 151 -5.15 -12.98 -3.67
CA GLY A 151 -3.91 -13.09 -2.90
C GLY A 151 -2.64 -12.91 -3.72
N ALA A 152 -2.76 -12.77 -5.03
CA ALA A 152 -1.63 -12.58 -5.92
C ALA A 152 -0.96 -11.21 -5.73
N THR A 153 0.31 -11.15 -6.05
CA THR A 153 1.13 -9.95 -6.08
C THR A 153 1.68 -9.74 -7.49
N ILE A 154 1.52 -8.54 -8.01
CA ILE A 154 2.15 -8.15 -9.27
C ILE A 154 3.66 -8.02 -9.01
N GLY A 155 4.44 -9.00 -9.48
CA GLY A 155 5.89 -9.01 -9.39
C GLY A 155 6.56 -8.20 -10.50
N PHE A 156 7.87 -8.36 -10.65
CA PHE A 156 8.63 -7.69 -11.72
C PHE A 156 8.48 -8.38 -13.08
N GLU A 157 8.34 -9.70 -13.10
CA GLU A 157 8.28 -10.50 -14.32
C GLU A 157 7.00 -11.32 -14.43
N GLU A 158 6.32 -11.54 -13.31
CA GLU A 158 5.14 -12.39 -13.23
C GLU A 158 4.23 -12.00 -12.06
N ILE A 159 3.04 -12.57 -12.03
CA ILE A 159 2.11 -12.47 -10.91
C ILE A 159 2.39 -13.67 -9.98
N ASN A 160 2.75 -13.39 -8.72
CA ASN A 160 3.12 -14.38 -7.73
C ASN A 160 2.24 -14.30 -6.48
N TYR A 161 2.26 -15.36 -5.68
CA TYR A 161 1.65 -15.37 -4.35
C TYR A 161 2.72 -15.20 -3.28
N LEU A 162 2.36 -14.55 -2.17
CA LEU A 162 3.22 -14.48 -0.99
C LEU A 162 3.22 -15.87 -0.32
N GLU A 163 4.39 -16.48 -0.20
CA GLU A 163 4.54 -17.81 0.38
C GLU A 163 4.67 -17.80 1.91
N GLY A 164 5.06 -16.64 2.48
CA GLY A 164 5.24 -16.52 3.91
C GLY A 164 5.92 -15.23 4.36
N VAL A 165 6.49 -15.30 5.54
CA VAL A 165 7.30 -14.23 6.15
C VAL A 165 8.67 -14.79 6.51
N ALA A 166 9.68 -13.95 6.46
CA ALA A 166 11.05 -14.28 6.86
C ALA A 166 11.66 -13.13 7.66
N ASP A 167 12.60 -13.46 8.54
CA ASP A 167 13.40 -12.46 9.20
C ASP A 167 14.42 -11.87 8.21
N PRO A 168 14.58 -10.54 8.17
CA PRO A 168 15.51 -9.90 7.26
C PRO A 168 16.96 -10.12 7.72
N GLU A 169 17.85 -10.34 6.76
CA GLU A 169 19.29 -10.43 7.00
C GLU A 169 20.03 -9.26 6.34
N VAL A 170 21.11 -8.78 7.00
CA VAL A 170 21.94 -7.69 6.44
C VAL A 170 22.60 -8.15 5.15
N GLY A 171 22.45 -7.38 4.07
CA GLY A 171 22.97 -7.72 2.74
C GLY A 171 22.02 -8.59 1.90
N GLN A 172 20.87 -8.98 2.43
CA GLN A 172 19.86 -9.70 1.67
C GLN A 172 19.31 -8.84 0.53
N VAL A 173 19.23 -9.42 -0.68
CA VAL A 173 18.56 -8.77 -1.80
C VAL A 173 17.06 -8.89 -1.63
N VAL A 174 16.37 -7.76 -1.62
CA VAL A 174 14.91 -7.69 -1.50
C VAL A 174 14.31 -7.07 -2.76
N ARG A 175 13.07 -7.44 -3.05
CA ARG A 175 12.27 -6.84 -4.13
C ARG A 175 10.96 -6.34 -3.56
N LYS A 176 10.44 -5.26 -4.12
CA LYS A 176 9.10 -4.76 -3.78
C LYS A 176 8.30 -4.51 -5.05
N SER A 177 6.99 -4.60 -4.93
CA SER A 177 6.04 -4.22 -5.96
C SER A 177 5.34 -2.92 -5.54
N GLY A 178 5.33 -1.94 -6.44
CA GLY A 178 4.73 -0.63 -6.19
C GLY A 178 5.71 0.45 -5.77
#